data_b6169cc666805623d8951d88584a30af
#
_entry.id   b6169cc666805623d8951d88584a30af
#
_cell.length_a   1.000
_cell.length_b   1.000
_cell.length_c   1.000
_cell.angle_alpha   90.00
_cell.angle_beta   90.00
_cell.angle_gamma   90.00
#
_symmetry.space_group_name_H-M   'P 1'
#
loop_
_entity.id
_entity.type
_entity.pdbx_description
1 polymer ?
#
loop_
_entity_poly.entity_id
_entity_poly.type
_entity_poly.pdbx_seq_one_letter_code
_entity_poly.pdbx_strand_id
1 'polypeptide(L)'
;MDTLETQLAARPRHISPEEWAVRVDLAACYRLIAHFGWDDLVLTHNSARVPGTSDQMLINPSGLMFDEITASNLLKVDIETGALIEPSEYEPINAGVVIHGAIYLGRPDVQCVVHTHTEADIAVGVLEEGLLPLSQWAMRFYGRLGYHDYEGVSLDMDERERLQRDIDQYPVLVLRNHGLLATGRNVAEAFSLTYHFERSAEAQLKIQAAVAAGGKMVVPSPDTCERQAAQFAGNMPRLQGQREWPALLRLCDRLDPSYRT
;
A
#
# COMPACT_ATOMS: atom_id res chain seq x y z
N MET A 1 25.96 -3.11 10.53
CA MET A 1 25.02 -2.34 11.36
C MET A 1 25.16 -0.90 10.93
N ASP A 2 24.38 -0.48 9.95
CA ASP A 2 24.26 0.95 9.62
C ASP A 2 23.52 1.61 10.77
N THR A 3 24.23 2.44 11.50
CA THR A 3 23.65 3.17 12.62
C THR A 3 22.75 4.30 12.09
N LEU A 4 21.82 4.76 12.91
CA LEU A 4 20.99 5.95 12.65
C LEU A 4 21.84 7.14 12.16
N GLU A 5 23.10 7.22 12.61
CA GLU A 5 24.07 8.24 12.19
C GLU A 5 24.46 8.13 10.71
N THR A 6 24.58 6.92 10.16
CA THR A 6 24.91 6.71 8.74
C THR A 6 23.72 7.09 7.83
N GLN A 7 22.49 6.80 8.28
CA GLN A 7 21.28 7.21 7.58
C GLN A 7 21.09 8.73 7.54
N LEU A 8 21.42 9.40 8.63
CA LEU A 8 21.37 10.87 8.70
C LEU A 8 22.48 11.54 7.88
N ALA A 9 23.63 10.85 7.67
CA ALA A 9 24.72 11.38 6.87
C ALA A 9 24.40 11.45 5.36
N ALA A 10 23.53 10.57 4.84
CA ALA A 10 23.10 10.59 3.44
C ALA A 10 21.97 11.63 3.17
N ARG A 11 21.35 12.16 4.23
CA ARG A 11 20.20 13.07 4.12
C ARG A 11 20.60 14.44 3.56
N PRO A 12 19.93 14.94 2.50
CA PRO A 12 20.05 16.32 2.03
C PRO A 12 19.70 17.30 3.15
N ARG A 13 20.47 18.39 3.27
CA ARG A 13 20.33 19.36 4.40
C ARG A 13 18.98 20.04 4.47
N HIS A 14 18.28 20.19 3.34
CA HIS A 14 16.96 20.84 3.26
C HIS A 14 15.80 19.94 3.65
N ILE A 15 16.02 18.60 3.76
CA ILE A 15 15.00 17.63 4.17
C ILE A 15 15.11 17.42 5.68
N SER A 16 13.98 17.43 6.40
CA SER A 16 13.97 17.18 7.84
C SER A 16 14.32 15.72 8.17
N PRO A 17 14.81 15.40 9.37
CA PRO A 17 15.06 14.01 9.79
C PRO A 17 13.80 13.14 9.73
N GLU A 18 12.65 13.71 10.09
CA GLU A 18 11.35 13.03 10.10
C GLU A 18 10.90 12.68 8.67
N GLU A 19 11.03 13.62 7.74
CA GLU A 19 10.72 13.37 6.33
C GLU A 19 11.68 12.33 5.75
N TRP A 20 12.98 12.43 6.07
CA TRP A 20 13.96 11.47 5.57
C TRP A 20 13.67 10.05 6.04
N ALA A 21 13.26 9.88 7.28
CA ALA A 21 12.86 8.57 7.80
C ALA A 21 11.68 7.97 7.02
N VAL A 22 10.67 8.80 6.68
CA VAL A 22 9.53 8.36 5.85
C VAL A 22 9.96 8.06 4.43
N ARG A 23 10.88 8.83 3.83
CA ARG A 23 11.45 8.55 2.51
C ARG A 23 12.16 7.21 2.48
N VAL A 24 12.97 6.90 3.47
CA VAL A 24 13.67 5.60 3.60
C VAL A 24 12.67 4.45 3.74
N ASP A 25 11.66 4.60 4.59
CA ASP A 25 10.63 3.57 4.76
C ASP A 25 9.82 3.36 3.46
N LEU A 26 9.46 4.44 2.76
CA LEU A 26 8.72 4.34 1.51
C LEU A 26 9.57 3.71 0.40
N ALA A 27 10.85 4.07 0.27
CA ALA A 27 11.76 3.43 -0.67
C ALA A 27 11.94 1.94 -0.37
N ALA A 28 12.06 1.56 0.92
CA ALA A 28 12.07 0.16 1.33
C ALA A 28 10.77 -0.57 0.93
N CYS A 29 9.61 0.09 1.03
CA CYS A 29 8.33 -0.48 0.60
C CYS A 29 8.35 -0.82 -0.90
N TYR A 30 8.84 0.07 -1.76
CA TYR A 30 9.01 -0.19 -3.18
C TYR A 30 9.90 -1.40 -3.45
N ARG A 31 11.07 -1.47 -2.80
CA ARG A 31 11.99 -2.61 -2.92
C ARG A 31 11.37 -3.94 -2.47
N LEU A 32 10.56 -3.91 -1.42
CA LEU A 32 9.85 -5.09 -0.93
C LEU A 32 8.76 -5.53 -1.91
N ILE A 33 8.01 -4.61 -2.48
CA ILE A 33 6.98 -4.93 -3.49
C ILE A 33 7.63 -5.56 -4.71
N ALA A 34 8.74 -5.01 -5.23
CA ALA A 34 9.52 -5.63 -6.30
C ALA A 34 10.07 -7.01 -5.88
N HIS A 35 10.61 -7.15 -4.66
CA HIS A 35 11.13 -8.42 -4.15
C HIS A 35 10.07 -9.53 -4.09
N PHE A 36 8.83 -9.18 -3.75
CA PHE A 36 7.71 -10.15 -3.72
C PHE A 36 7.06 -10.36 -5.09
N GLY A 37 7.48 -9.63 -6.14
CA GLY A 37 6.92 -9.71 -7.49
C GLY A 37 5.51 -9.15 -7.58
N TRP A 38 5.23 -8.07 -6.85
CA TRP A 38 3.94 -7.38 -6.82
C TRP A 38 3.95 -6.03 -7.56
N ASP A 39 5.09 -5.69 -8.17
CA ASP A 39 5.21 -4.56 -9.08
C ASP A 39 4.60 -4.88 -10.46
N ASP A 40 4.18 -3.84 -11.16
CA ASP A 40 3.68 -3.91 -12.53
C ASP A 40 4.52 -2.95 -13.40
N LEU A 41 5.77 -3.35 -13.66
CA LEU A 41 6.76 -2.51 -14.34
C LEU A 41 6.85 -1.12 -13.67
N VAL A 42 6.41 -0.08 -14.39
CA VAL A 42 6.43 1.32 -13.95
C VAL A 42 5.02 1.88 -13.67
N LEU A 43 4.01 1.02 -13.66
CA LEU A 43 2.60 1.44 -13.71
C LEU A 43 1.94 1.66 -12.34
N THR A 44 2.42 0.97 -11.30
CA THR A 44 1.89 1.13 -9.94
C THR A 44 2.66 2.19 -9.15
N HIS A 45 2.11 2.58 -8.00
CA HIS A 45 2.63 3.69 -7.21
C HIS A 45 2.31 3.51 -5.73
N ASN A 46 3.22 3.98 -4.89
CA ASN A 46 3.02 4.06 -3.44
C ASN A 46 3.32 5.48 -2.99
N SER A 47 2.67 5.91 -1.93
CA SER A 47 2.91 7.26 -1.41
C SER A 47 2.91 7.30 0.10
N ALA A 48 3.50 8.35 0.65
CA ALA A 48 3.43 8.66 2.07
C ALA A 48 3.27 10.16 2.26
N ARG A 49 2.44 10.57 3.23
CA ARG A 49 2.29 11.99 3.60
C ARG A 49 3.59 12.52 4.17
N VAL A 50 3.95 13.75 3.80
CA VAL A 50 5.11 14.43 4.37
C VAL A 50 4.82 14.80 5.83
N PRO A 51 5.67 14.40 6.80
CA PRO A 51 5.46 14.71 8.20
C PRO A 51 5.32 16.21 8.47
N GLY A 52 4.31 16.55 9.28
CA GLY A 52 4.07 17.95 9.67
C GLY A 52 3.29 18.78 8.64
N THR A 53 2.89 18.18 7.51
CA THR A 53 2.05 18.82 6.49
C THR A 53 0.72 18.08 6.34
N SER A 54 -0.30 18.77 5.81
CA SER A 54 -1.60 18.17 5.47
C SER A 54 -1.83 18.05 3.97
N ASP A 55 -1.01 18.73 3.18
CA ASP A 55 -1.18 19.03 1.76
C ASP A 55 -0.07 18.44 0.86
N GLN A 56 0.92 17.74 1.45
CA GLN A 56 2.06 17.21 0.71
C GLN A 56 2.22 15.71 0.87
N MET A 57 2.58 15.02 -0.22
CA MET A 57 2.93 13.61 -0.22
C MET A 57 4.21 13.33 -1.01
N LEU A 58 4.86 12.23 -0.63
CA LEU A 58 5.96 11.62 -1.36
C LEU A 58 5.39 10.54 -2.28
N ILE A 59 5.88 10.46 -3.52
CA ILE A 59 5.47 9.46 -4.51
C ILE A 59 6.66 9.12 -5.42
N ASN A 60 6.62 7.97 -6.10
CA ASN A 60 7.69 7.59 -7.04
C ASN A 60 7.69 8.45 -8.32
N PRO A 61 8.87 8.65 -8.92
CA PRO A 61 9.01 9.17 -10.26
C PRO A 61 8.33 8.25 -11.29
N SER A 62 7.69 8.85 -12.29
CA SER A 62 7.20 8.12 -13.46
C SER A 62 8.38 7.55 -14.28
N GLY A 63 8.25 6.30 -14.71
CA GLY A 63 9.24 5.65 -15.58
C GLY A 63 10.40 4.97 -14.88
N LEU A 64 10.47 4.99 -13.54
CA LEU A 64 11.42 4.18 -12.77
C LEU A 64 10.77 2.90 -12.28
N MET A 65 11.52 1.80 -12.35
CA MET A 65 11.15 0.53 -11.76
C MET A 65 11.20 0.63 -10.22
N PHE A 66 10.46 -0.20 -9.52
CA PHE A 66 10.40 -0.17 -8.06
C PHE A 66 11.74 -0.46 -7.39
N ASP A 67 12.59 -1.25 -8.02
CA ASP A 67 13.95 -1.53 -7.56
C ASP A 67 14.96 -0.40 -7.86
N GLU A 68 14.56 0.66 -8.57
CA GLU A 68 15.35 1.88 -8.77
C GLU A 68 15.00 2.99 -7.77
N ILE A 69 13.92 2.81 -6.98
CA ILE A 69 13.46 3.85 -6.05
C ILE A 69 14.39 3.93 -4.85
N THR A 70 14.78 5.16 -4.52
CA THR A 70 15.60 5.53 -3.36
C THR A 70 14.95 6.65 -2.55
N ALA A 71 15.41 6.88 -1.32
CA ALA A 71 14.89 7.96 -0.49
C ALA A 71 15.05 9.35 -1.12
N SER A 72 16.13 9.55 -1.90
CA SER A 72 16.43 10.85 -2.53
C SER A 72 15.66 11.09 -3.84
N ASN A 73 15.28 10.04 -4.60
CA ASN A 73 14.59 10.24 -5.87
C ASN A 73 13.05 10.28 -5.75
N LEU A 74 12.48 10.02 -4.56
CA LEU A 74 11.06 10.24 -4.31
C LEU A 74 10.68 11.70 -4.53
N LEU A 75 9.60 11.92 -5.27
CA LEU A 75 9.07 13.24 -5.55
C LEU A 75 8.20 13.73 -4.39
N LYS A 76 8.30 15.02 -4.07
CA LYS A 76 7.38 15.71 -3.15
C LYS A 76 6.39 16.52 -3.96
N VAL A 77 5.11 16.19 -3.82
CA VAL A 77 4.03 16.80 -4.59
C VAL A 77 2.91 17.32 -3.69
N ASP A 78 2.20 18.31 -4.17
CA ASP A 78 0.95 18.79 -3.58
C ASP A 78 -0.16 17.74 -3.79
N ILE A 79 -0.89 17.39 -2.74
CA ILE A 79 -1.90 16.33 -2.74
C ILE A 79 -3.10 16.68 -3.63
N GLU A 80 -3.49 17.94 -3.68
CA GLU A 80 -4.67 18.37 -4.43
C GLU A 80 -4.38 18.47 -5.92
N THR A 81 -3.27 19.06 -6.29
CA THR A 81 -2.93 19.43 -7.66
C THR A 81 -1.94 18.49 -8.34
N GLY A 82 -1.15 17.73 -7.56
CA GLY A 82 -0.03 16.93 -8.07
C GLY A 82 1.20 17.77 -8.45
N ALA A 83 1.20 19.07 -8.22
CA ALA A 83 2.31 19.94 -8.57
C ALA A 83 3.56 19.59 -7.75
N LEU A 84 4.71 19.57 -8.40
CA LEU A 84 5.99 19.37 -7.74
C LEU A 84 6.25 20.52 -6.73
N ILE A 85 6.58 20.19 -5.50
CA ILE A 85 6.99 21.14 -4.46
C ILE A 85 8.48 21.47 -4.59
N GLU A 86 9.28 20.50 -5.04
CA GLU A 86 10.72 20.66 -5.26
C GLU A 86 11.04 20.38 -6.74
N PRO A 87 11.99 21.10 -7.37
CA PRO A 87 12.38 20.85 -8.75
C PRO A 87 12.88 19.41 -8.93
N SER A 88 12.44 18.73 -9.99
CA SER A 88 12.87 17.39 -10.38
C SER A 88 12.96 17.28 -11.89
N GLU A 89 13.83 16.39 -12.39
CA GLU A 89 13.86 15.98 -13.80
C GLU A 89 12.76 14.96 -14.14
N TYR A 90 12.11 14.42 -13.13
CA TYR A 90 11.03 13.44 -13.25
C TYR A 90 9.66 14.09 -12.98
N GLU A 91 8.64 13.49 -13.55
CA GLU A 91 7.23 13.84 -13.33
C GLU A 91 6.56 12.80 -12.43
N PRO A 92 5.55 13.16 -11.64
CA PRO A 92 4.75 12.21 -10.87
C PRO A 92 3.82 11.40 -11.81
N ILE A 93 3.39 10.23 -11.35
CA ILE A 93 2.37 9.44 -12.05
C ILE A 93 0.99 10.06 -11.83
N ASN A 94 0.34 10.54 -12.90
CA ASN A 94 -0.94 11.24 -12.81
C ASN A 94 -2.04 10.40 -12.14
N ALA A 95 -2.17 9.12 -12.46
CA ALA A 95 -3.13 8.21 -11.81
C ALA A 95 -2.87 8.13 -10.29
N GLY A 96 -1.60 8.09 -9.87
CA GLY A 96 -1.22 8.12 -8.47
C GLY A 96 -1.63 9.40 -7.76
N VAL A 97 -1.54 10.55 -8.45
CA VAL A 97 -2.01 11.84 -7.90
C VAL A 97 -3.52 11.84 -7.72
N VAL A 98 -4.29 11.33 -8.70
CA VAL A 98 -5.76 11.25 -8.60
C VAL A 98 -6.19 10.33 -7.47
N ILE A 99 -5.72 9.08 -7.50
CA ILE A 99 -6.14 8.03 -6.57
C ILE A 99 -5.66 8.31 -5.13
N HIS A 100 -4.34 8.54 -4.95
CA HIS A 100 -3.80 8.77 -3.60
C HIS A 100 -4.23 10.12 -3.04
N GLY A 101 -4.33 11.15 -3.90
CA GLY A 101 -4.87 12.44 -3.53
C GLY A 101 -6.29 12.32 -2.99
N ALA A 102 -7.16 11.55 -3.65
CA ALA A 102 -8.50 11.27 -3.16
C ALA A 102 -8.50 10.69 -1.74
N ILE A 103 -7.67 9.67 -1.51
CA ILE A 103 -7.56 9.01 -0.20
C ILE A 103 -7.09 10.00 0.86
N TYR A 104 -6.01 10.76 0.61
CA TYR A 104 -5.48 11.71 1.59
C TYR A 104 -6.45 12.86 1.89
N LEU A 105 -7.18 13.37 0.91
CA LEU A 105 -8.17 14.43 1.11
C LEU A 105 -9.37 13.96 1.94
N GLY A 106 -9.82 12.71 1.72
CA GLY A 106 -10.93 12.11 2.47
C GLY A 106 -10.54 11.55 3.84
N ARG A 107 -9.26 11.20 4.06
CA ARG A 107 -8.76 10.45 5.22
C ARG A 107 -7.52 11.10 5.84
N PRO A 108 -7.70 12.11 6.70
CA PRO A 108 -6.57 12.77 7.38
C PRO A 108 -5.74 11.85 8.27
N ASP A 109 -6.31 10.74 8.72
CA ASP A 109 -5.65 9.71 9.53
C ASP A 109 -4.68 8.82 8.71
N VAL A 110 -4.84 8.76 7.39
CA VAL A 110 -3.98 7.99 6.50
C VAL A 110 -2.67 8.72 6.26
N GLN A 111 -1.55 8.01 6.49
CA GLN A 111 -0.20 8.52 6.28
C GLN A 111 0.55 7.81 5.15
N CYS A 112 0.07 6.65 4.69
CA CYS A 112 0.66 5.89 3.59
C CYS A 112 -0.42 5.17 2.80
N VAL A 113 -0.24 5.12 1.48
CA VAL A 113 -1.08 4.36 0.54
C VAL A 113 -0.18 3.50 -0.32
N VAL A 114 -0.48 2.21 -0.41
CA VAL A 114 0.19 1.21 -1.26
C VAL A 114 -0.80 0.72 -2.29
N HIS A 115 -0.39 0.70 -3.56
CA HIS A 115 -1.21 0.26 -4.70
C HIS A 115 -0.48 -0.81 -5.50
N THR A 116 -1.15 -1.93 -5.74
CA THR A 116 -0.65 -3.08 -6.49
C THR A 116 -1.63 -3.52 -7.57
N HIS A 117 -1.08 -4.17 -8.63
CA HIS A 117 -1.83 -4.77 -9.73
C HIS A 117 -1.47 -6.26 -9.86
N THR A 118 -1.50 -7.02 -8.77
CA THR A 118 -1.15 -8.43 -8.85
C THR A 118 -2.25 -9.26 -9.51
N GLU A 119 -1.88 -10.37 -10.13
CA GLU A 119 -2.88 -11.30 -10.69
C GLU A 119 -3.86 -11.79 -9.62
N ALA A 120 -3.41 -11.94 -8.37
CA ALA A 120 -4.23 -12.44 -7.28
C ALA A 120 -5.24 -11.39 -6.78
N ASP A 121 -4.82 -10.14 -6.61
CA ASP A 121 -5.73 -9.07 -6.15
C ASP A 121 -6.76 -8.73 -7.24
N ILE A 122 -6.34 -8.66 -8.50
CA ILE A 122 -7.24 -8.46 -9.65
C ILE A 122 -8.25 -9.61 -9.74
N ALA A 123 -7.77 -10.86 -9.68
CA ALA A 123 -8.65 -12.02 -9.82
C ALA A 123 -9.70 -12.10 -8.71
N VAL A 124 -9.34 -11.78 -7.47
CA VAL A 124 -10.30 -11.69 -6.34
C VAL A 124 -11.22 -10.48 -6.50
N GLY A 125 -10.70 -9.35 -6.96
CA GLY A 125 -11.46 -8.12 -7.20
C GLY A 125 -12.55 -8.25 -8.27
N VAL A 126 -12.35 -9.16 -9.24
CA VAL A 126 -13.34 -9.47 -10.31
C VAL A 126 -14.51 -10.32 -9.80
N LEU A 127 -14.29 -11.10 -8.74
CA LEU A 127 -15.35 -11.95 -8.18
C LEU A 127 -16.42 -11.09 -7.49
N GLU A 128 -17.69 -11.42 -7.70
CA GLU A 128 -18.81 -10.71 -7.08
C GLU A 128 -18.69 -10.73 -5.54
N GLU A 129 -18.29 -11.86 -4.98
CA GLU A 129 -18.09 -12.05 -3.54
C GLU A 129 -16.83 -11.36 -3.01
N GLY A 130 -15.88 -11.04 -3.88
CA GLY A 130 -14.59 -10.46 -3.50
C GLY A 130 -13.75 -11.40 -2.64
N LEU A 131 -13.06 -10.86 -1.64
CA LEU A 131 -12.22 -11.63 -0.71
C LEU A 131 -13.09 -12.32 0.36
N LEU A 132 -13.03 -13.66 0.36
CA LEU A 132 -13.72 -14.52 1.32
C LEU A 132 -12.85 -14.78 2.57
N PRO A 133 -13.43 -14.95 3.78
CA PRO A 133 -12.70 -15.17 5.02
C PRO A 133 -12.21 -16.61 5.18
N LEU A 134 -11.50 -17.15 4.19
CA LEU A 134 -11.12 -18.56 4.12
C LEU A 134 -9.80 -18.90 4.83
N SER A 135 -9.11 -17.93 5.38
CA SER A 135 -7.83 -18.12 6.06
C SER A 135 -7.68 -17.15 7.23
N GLN A 136 -6.71 -17.43 8.13
CA GLN A 136 -6.34 -16.50 9.19
C GLN A 136 -5.93 -15.13 8.62
N TRP A 137 -5.30 -15.11 7.46
CA TRP A 137 -4.94 -13.87 6.78
C TRP A 137 -6.18 -13.11 6.31
N ALA A 138 -7.12 -13.78 5.65
CA ALA A 138 -8.33 -13.19 5.10
C ALA A 138 -9.32 -12.71 6.18
N MET A 139 -9.47 -13.47 7.27
CA MET A 139 -10.39 -13.10 8.35
C MET A 139 -10.08 -11.76 9.02
N ARG A 140 -8.84 -11.23 8.90
CA ARG A 140 -8.51 -9.87 9.38
C ARG A 140 -9.26 -8.77 8.62
N PHE A 141 -9.67 -9.07 7.38
CA PHE A 141 -10.38 -8.15 6.50
C PHE A 141 -11.90 -8.30 6.57
N TYR A 142 -12.41 -9.23 7.37
CA TYR A 142 -13.85 -9.47 7.47
C TYR A 142 -14.60 -8.21 7.91
N GLY A 143 -15.53 -7.72 7.06
CA GLY A 143 -16.26 -6.47 7.29
C GLY A 143 -15.39 -5.20 7.26
N ARG A 144 -14.20 -5.25 6.66
CA ARG A 144 -13.21 -4.17 6.67
C ARG A 144 -12.62 -3.87 5.29
N LEU A 145 -13.34 -4.21 4.22
CA LEU A 145 -12.95 -3.92 2.84
C LEU A 145 -13.97 -3.00 2.19
N GLY A 146 -13.49 -1.95 1.55
CA GLY A 146 -14.25 -1.21 0.55
C GLY A 146 -14.07 -1.84 -0.83
N TYR A 147 -15.01 -1.55 -1.74
CA TYR A 147 -14.93 -1.94 -3.14
C TYR A 147 -15.29 -0.73 -4.00
N HIS A 148 -14.52 -0.51 -5.04
CA HIS A 148 -14.73 0.55 -6.02
C HIS A 148 -14.83 -0.05 -7.41
N ASP A 149 -15.90 0.26 -8.15
CA ASP A 149 -16.12 -0.24 -9.50
C ASP A 149 -15.15 0.44 -10.48
N TYR A 150 -14.72 -0.31 -11.51
CA TYR A 150 -13.78 0.20 -12.50
C TYR A 150 -14.44 1.23 -13.41
N GLU A 151 -13.88 2.43 -13.47
CA GLU A 151 -14.37 3.55 -14.28
C GLU A 151 -13.45 3.90 -15.46
N GLY A 152 -12.37 3.15 -15.66
CA GLY A 152 -11.34 3.44 -16.65
C GLY A 152 -10.00 3.78 -16.02
N VAL A 153 -9.07 4.33 -16.78
CA VAL A 153 -7.81 4.84 -16.24
C VAL A 153 -8.09 6.11 -15.42
N SER A 154 -7.67 6.12 -14.15
CA SER A 154 -7.95 7.21 -13.19
C SER A 154 -7.21 8.50 -13.56
N LEU A 155 -7.72 9.21 -14.52
CA LEU A 155 -7.24 10.52 -14.98
C LEU A 155 -8.24 11.63 -14.67
N ASP A 156 -9.47 11.27 -14.28
CA ASP A 156 -10.57 12.19 -14.03
C ASP A 156 -10.59 12.57 -12.53
N MET A 157 -10.51 13.86 -12.25
CA MET A 157 -10.57 14.38 -10.88
C MET A 157 -11.93 14.15 -10.21
N ASP A 158 -13.01 13.97 -10.99
CA ASP A 158 -14.36 13.67 -10.47
C ASP A 158 -14.44 12.26 -9.85
N GLU A 159 -13.55 11.33 -10.20
CA GLU A 159 -13.44 10.01 -9.57
C GLU A 159 -13.08 10.11 -8.07
N ARG A 160 -12.39 11.19 -7.67
CA ARG A 160 -11.95 11.36 -6.28
C ARG A 160 -13.07 11.28 -5.25
N GLU A 161 -14.22 11.88 -5.51
CA GLU A 161 -15.37 11.86 -4.59
C GLU A 161 -15.92 10.43 -4.41
N ARG A 162 -15.90 9.63 -5.48
CA ARG A 162 -16.36 8.24 -5.46
C ARG A 162 -15.35 7.34 -4.73
N LEU A 163 -14.07 7.52 -4.96
CA LEU A 163 -13.00 6.82 -4.21
C LEU A 163 -13.07 7.11 -2.71
N GLN A 164 -13.28 8.38 -2.32
CA GLN A 164 -13.45 8.77 -0.91
C GLN A 164 -14.66 8.12 -0.27
N ARG A 165 -15.79 8.09 -0.96
CA ARG A 165 -17.01 7.43 -0.48
C ARG A 165 -16.78 5.93 -0.31
N ASP A 166 -16.13 5.27 -1.26
CA ASP A 166 -16.02 3.81 -1.30
C ASP A 166 -14.95 3.28 -0.35
N ILE A 167 -13.89 4.06 -0.07
CA ILE A 167 -12.95 3.69 0.98
C ILE A 167 -13.51 3.93 2.37
N ASP A 168 -14.34 4.97 2.58
CA ASP A 168 -14.91 5.35 3.87
C ASP A 168 -13.89 5.18 5.03
N GLN A 169 -14.21 4.37 6.02
CA GLN A 169 -13.33 4.02 7.15
C GLN A 169 -12.47 2.76 6.92
N TYR A 170 -12.60 2.11 5.77
CA TYR A 170 -11.91 0.85 5.50
C TYR A 170 -10.40 1.06 5.32
N PRO A 171 -9.57 0.13 5.84
CA PRO A 171 -8.13 0.20 5.66
C PRO A 171 -7.67 -0.27 4.27
N VAL A 172 -8.54 -0.95 3.53
CA VAL A 172 -8.24 -1.49 2.20
C VAL A 172 -9.43 -1.26 1.28
N LEU A 173 -9.15 -0.78 0.07
CA LEU A 173 -10.10 -0.63 -1.02
C LEU A 173 -9.69 -1.57 -2.16
N VAL A 174 -10.56 -2.48 -2.53
CA VAL A 174 -10.41 -3.32 -3.70
C VAL A 174 -10.94 -2.56 -4.90
N LEU A 175 -10.06 -2.25 -5.84
CA LEU A 175 -10.43 -1.65 -7.12
C LEU A 175 -10.81 -2.78 -8.08
N ARG A 176 -12.11 -2.94 -8.34
CA ARG A 176 -12.61 -4.02 -9.20
C ARG A 176 -11.99 -3.95 -10.59
N ASN A 177 -11.55 -5.10 -11.11
CA ASN A 177 -10.91 -5.20 -12.43
C ASN A 177 -9.61 -4.39 -12.58
N HIS A 178 -9.01 -3.91 -11.49
CA HIS A 178 -7.87 -3.02 -11.52
C HIS A 178 -6.75 -3.47 -10.56
N GLY A 179 -7.02 -3.51 -9.26
CA GLY A 179 -5.97 -3.82 -8.27
C GLY A 179 -6.41 -3.53 -6.84
N LEU A 180 -5.42 -3.26 -5.98
CA LEU A 180 -5.61 -3.05 -4.55
C LEU A 180 -5.07 -1.69 -4.10
N LEU A 181 -5.79 -1.04 -3.18
CA LEU A 181 -5.28 0.07 -2.36
C LEU A 181 -5.28 -0.34 -0.89
N ALA A 182 -4.12 -0.32 -0.25
CA ALA A 182 -3.99 -0.49 1.19
C ALA A 182 -3.53 0.81 1.84
N THR A 183 -4.20 1.23 2.92
CA THR A 183 -3.89 2.47 3.63
C THR A 183 -3.34 2.18 5.01
N GLY A 184 -2.47 3.05 5.51
CA GLY A 184 -1.88 2.88 6.84
C GLY A 184 -1.55 4.20 7.52
N ARG A 185 -1.44 4.15 8.85
CA ARG A 185 -0.92 5.27 9.68
C ARG A 185 0.59 5.44 9.56
N ASN A 186 1.25 4.55 8.84
CA ASN A 186 2.64 4.56 8.44
C ASN A 186 2.87 3.52 7.34
N VAL A 187 4.08 3.54 6.74
CA VAL A 187 4.46 2.63 5.65
C VAL A 187 4.37 1.15 6.07
N ALA A 188 4.82 0.83 7.30
CA ALA A 188 4.81 -0.53 7.81
C ALA A 188 3.40 -1.14 7.89
N GLU A 189 2.40 -0.34 8.28
CA GLU A 189 1.00 -0.76 8.34
C GLU A 189 0.42 -0.99 6.95
N ALA A 190 0.60 -0.03 6.02
CA ALA A 190 0.11 -0.16 4.66
C ALA A 190 0.72 -1.39 3.97
N PHE A 191 2.03 -1.58 4.06
CA PHE A 191 2.70 -2.77 3.53
C PHE A 191 2.20 -4.07 4.17
N SER A 192 1.99 -4.10 5.49
CA SER A 192 1.48 -5.30 6.18
C SER A 192 0.07 -5.67 5.70
N LEU A 193 -0.78 -4.69 5.44
CA LEU A 193 -2.12 -4.92 4.89
C LEU A 193 -2.04 -5.46 3.47
N THR A 194 -1.22 -4.86 2.60
CA THR A 194 -0.96 -5.37 1.25
C THR A 194 -0.47 -6.81 1.31
N TYR A 195 0.59 -7.10 2.09
CA TYR A 195 1.14 -8.45 2.22
C TYR A 195 0.10 -9.50 2.60
N HIS A 196 -0.75 -9.19 3.57
CA HIS A 196 -1.75 -10.15 4.03
C HIS A 196 -2.94 -10.26 3.07
N PHE A 197 -3.27 -9.20 2.34
CA PHE A 197 -4.29 -9.28 1.30
C PHE A 197 -3.82 -10.18 0.16
N GLU A 198 -2.60 -9.97 -0.35
CA GLU A 198 -1.98 -10.80 -1.39
C GLU A 198 -1.97 -12.28 -1.01
N ARG A 199 -1.49 -12.59 0.20
CA ARG A 199 -1.49 -13.97 0.72
C ARG A 199 -2.89 -14.56 0.85
N SER A 200 -3.88 -13.73 1.14
CA SER A 200 -5.29 -14.14 1.24
C SER A 200 -5.88 -14.45 -0.13
N ALA A 201 -5.63 -13.57 -1.11
CA ALA A 201 -6.10 -13.68 -2.47
C ALA A 201 -5.51 -14.93 -3.16
N GLU A 202 -4.18 -15.11 -3.08
CA GLU A 202 -3.52 -16.33 -3.57
C GLU A 202 -4.09 -17.61 -2.95
N ALA A 203 -4.32 -17.60 -1.64
CA ALA A 203 -4.88 -18.78 -0.94
C ALA A 203 -6.32 -19.05 -1.40
N GLN A 204 -7.15 -17.99 -1.55
CA GLN A 204 -8.53 -18.13 -2.03
C GLN A 204 -8.59 -18.78 -3.41
N LEU A 205 -7.79 -18.30 -4.37
CA LEU A 205 -7.77 -18.83 -5.73
C LEU A 205 -7.38 -20.31 -5.76
N LYS A 206 -6.37 -20.71 -4.96
CA LYS A 206 -5.96 -22.12 -4.82
C LYS A 206 -7.05 -22.98 -4.18
N ILE A 207 -7.78 -22.46 -3.18
CA ILE A 207 -8.90 -23.14 -2.54
C ILE A 207 -10.05 -23.30 -3.53
N GLN A 208 -10.41 -22.26 -4.27
CA GLN A 208 -11.49 -22.31 -5.27
C GLN A 208 -11.17 -23.33 -6.38
N ALA A 209 -9.92 -23.39 -6.84
CA ALA A 209 -9.49 -24.41 -7.80
C ALA A 209 -9.64 -25.83 -7.24
N ALA A 210 -9.27 -26.07 -5.98
CA ALA A 210 -9.44 -27.36 -5.32
C ALA A 210 -10.93 -27.74 -5.15
N VAL A 211 -11.79 -26.77 -4.84
CA VAL A 211 -13.25 -26.97 -4.75
C VAL A 211 -13.85 -27.27 -6.13
N ALA A 212 -13.44 -26.58 -7.18
CA ALA A 212 -13.86 -26.87 -8.55
C ALA A 212 -13.46 -28.29 -9.00
N ALA A 213 -12.37 -28.84 -8.46
CA ALA A 213 -11.93 -30.19 -8.66
C ALA A 213 -12.64 -31.24 -7.77
N GLY A 214 -13.71 -30.87 -7.05
CA GLY A 214 -14.52 -31.74 -6.20
C GLY A 214 -14.13 -31.77 -4.72
N GLY A 215 -13.19 -30.95 -4.30
CA GLY A 215 -12.85 -30.74 -2.88
C GLY A 215 -14.01 -30.11 -2.11
N LYS A 216 -14.06 -30.38 -0.79
CA LYS A 216 -15.03 -29.75 0.11
C LYS A 216 -14.33 -28.69 0.96
N MET A 217 -14.93 -27.51 1.06
CA MET A 217 -14.40 -26.37 1.82
C MET A 217 -14.99 -26.34 3.23
N VAL A 218 -14.16 -26.04 4.23
CA VAL A 218 -14.59 -25.69 5.58
C VAL A 218 -14.52 -24.17 5.71
N VAL A 219 -15.67 -23.56 5.97
CA VAL A 219 -15.79 -22.09 6.14
C VAL A 219 -15.89 -21.78 7.63
N PRO A 220 -15.09 -20.83 8.16
CA PRO A 220 -15.23 -20.37 9.55
C PRO A 220 -16.60 -19.73 9.79
N SER A 221 -17.11 -19.83 11.03
CA SER A 221 -18.35 -19.17 11.39
C SER A 221 -18.21 -17.63 11.36
N PRO A 222 -19.28 -16.88 11.09
CA PRO A 222 -19.28 -15.42 11.18
C PRO A 222 -18.70 -14.90 12.49
N ASP A 223 -19.12 -15.45 13.64
CA ASP A 223 -18.61 -15.07 14.97
C ASP A 223 -17.07 -15.24 15.10
N THR A 224 -16.51 -16.28 14.46
CA THR A 224 -15.06 -16.49 14.44
C THR A 224 -14.37 -15.41 13.59
N CYS A 225 -14.95 -15.08 12.45
CA CYS A 225 -14.43 -14.05 11.55
C CYS A 225 -14.47 -12.66 12.21
N GLU A 226 -15.60 -12.30 12.83
CA GLU A 226 -15.77 -11.03 13.56
C GLU A 226 -14.78 -10.91 14.71
N ARG A 227 -14.65 -11.97 15.52
CA ARG A 227 -13.70 -12.00 16.63
C ARG A 227 -12.28 -11.76 16.17
N GLN A 228 -11.86 -12.42 15.10
CA GLN A 228 -10.52 -12.23 14.57
C GLN A 228 -10.33 -10.84 13.96
N ALA A 229 -11.27 -10.33 13.17
CA ALA A 229 -11.23 -8.99 12.64
C ALA A 229 -11.06 -7.95 13.76
N ALA A 230 -11.84 -8.08 14.85
CA ALA A 230 -11.76 -7.21 16.03
C ALA A 230 -10.38 -7.29 16.73
N GLN A 231 -9.77 -8.47 16.82
CA GLN A 231 -8.43 -8.63 17.36
C GLN A 231 -7.38 -7.83 16.59
N PHE A 232 -7.48 -7.80 15.25
CA PHE A 232 -6.58 -7.04 14.41
C PHE A 232 -6.92 -5.53 14.38
N ALA A 233 -8.20 -5.15 14.52
CA ALA A 233 -8.61 -3.76 14.43
C ALA A 233 -8.29 -2.91 15.69
N GLY A 234 -8.52 -3.46 16.87
CA GLY A 234 -8.53 -2.66 18.12
C GLY A 234 -7.44 -3.02 19.13
N ASN A 235 -7.25 -4.31 19.39
CA ASN A 235 -6.48 -4.77 20.54
C ASN A 235 -5.01 -5.11 20.25
N MET A 236 -4.57 -5.05 19.01
CA MET A 236 -3.22 -5.41 18.59
C MET A 236 -2.59 -4.41 17.60
N PRO A 237 -2.62 -3.09 17.89
CA PRO A 237 -2.03 -2.10 16.96
C PRO A 237 -0.54 -2.38 16.69
N ARG A 238 0.15 -3.10 17.61
CA ARG A 238 1.54 -3.54 17.43
C ARG A 238 1.72 -4.67 16.40
N LEU A 239 0.64 -5.30 15.94
CA LEU A 239 0.71 -6.39 14.96
C LEU A 239 0.49 -5.91 13.52
N GLN A 240 0.15 -4.64 13.32
CA GLN A 240 -0.04 -4.07 11.99
C GLN A 240 1.29 -3.55 11.45
N GLY A 241 2.18 -4.46 11.07
CA GLY A 241 3.46 -4.16 10.44
C GLY A 241 4.61 -3.78 11.37
N GLN A 242 4.36 -3.22 12.57
CA GLN A 242 5.42 -2.70 13.45
C GLN A 242 6.43 -3.77 13.94
N ARG A 243 6.02 -5.03 14.07
CA ARG A 243 6.92 -6.13 14.47
C ARG A 243 7.75 -6.63 13.29
N GLU A 244 7.13 -6.69 12.13
CA GLU A 244 7.70 -7.21 10.90
C GLU A 244 8.64 -6.21 10.24
N TRP A 245 8.33 -4.92 10.33
CA TRP A 245 9.01 -3.86 9.60
C TRP A 245 10.53 -3.82 9.83
N PRO A 246 11.05 -3.86 11.07
CA PRO A 246 12.49 -3.92 11.27
C PRO A 246 13.16 -5.17 10.66
N ALA A 247 12.44 -6.29 10.56
CA ALA A 247 12.96 -7.49 9.90
C ALA A 247 12.95 -7.34 8.37
N LEU A 248 11.94 -6.67 7.81
CA LEU A 248 11.84 -6.36 6.39
C LEU A 248 12.90 -5.34 5.97
N LEU A 249 13.18 -4.32 6.76
CA LEU A 249 14.31 -3.40 6.51
C LEU A 249 15.65 -4.15 6.47
N ARG A 250 15.88 -5.09 7.39
CA ARG A 250 17.08 -5.93 7.32
C ARG A 250 17.11 -6.86 6.10
N LEU A 251 15.97 -7.24 5.56
CA LEU A 251 15.89 -7.95 4.29
C LEU A 251 16.32 -7.01 3.14
N CYS A 252 15.75 -5.81 3.05
CA CYS A 252 16.17 -4.81 2.07
C CYS A 252 17.67 -4.50 2.15
N ASP A 253 18.22 -4.33 3.36
CA ASP A 253 19.65 -4.07 3.57
C ASP A 253 20.55 -5.20 3.03
N ARG A 254 20.07 -6.45 3.05
CA ARG A 254 20.80 -7.58 2.47
C ARG A 254 20.64 -7.72 0.96
N LEU A 255 19.50 -7.28 0.43
CA LEU A 255 19.25 -7.30 -1.01
C LEU A 255 20.02 -6.18 -1.71
N ASP A 256 19.77 -4.96 -1.34
CA ASP A 256 20.44 -3.77 -1.83
C ASP A 256 20.17 -2.57 -0.90
N PRO A 257 21.16 -2.08 -0.14
CA PRO A 257 20.96 -0.96 0.80
C PRO A 257 20.83 0.40 0.11
N SER A 258 20.98 0.51 -1.22
CA SER A 258 20.96 1.79 -1.95
C SER A 258 19.62 2.55 -1.81
N TYR A 259 18.53 1.87 -1.45
CA TYR A 259 17.24 2.52 -1.22
C TYR A 259 17.29 3.60 -0.13
N ARG A 260 18.32 3.57 0.74
CA ARG A 260 18.52 4.55 1.82
C ARG A 260 19.17 5.87 1.40
N THR A 261 19.66 5.93 0.16
CA THR A 261 20.39 7.11 -0.35
C THR A 261 19.47 8.15 -0.95
#